data_def8e328afaa6d93fb6523f6672a726d
#
_entry.id   def8e328afaa6d93fb6523f6672a726d
#
_cell.length_a   1.000
_cell.length_b   1.000
_cell.length_c   1.000
_cell.angle_alpha   90.00
_cell.angle_beta   90.00
_cell.angle_gamma   90.00
#
_symmetry.space_group_name_H-M   'P 1'
#
loop_
_entity.id
_entity.type
_entity.pdbx_description
1 polymer ?
#
loop_
_entity_poly.entity_id
_entity_poly.type
_entity_poly.pdbx_seq_one_letter_code
_entity_poly.pdbx_strand_id
1 'polypeptide(L)'
;LIAAIIDLIKEFKSKHEIAGIGISVAALILKDQGTIAGAPNIANLSQLNFVSEISKVFNLPVIAENDANAAMWAEFKFGNAHGLNPVIFFIIGTGMGGGLVIDGKLFRGASGIGAEFGHMIVERDGVLCGCGSHGCIEQYASGSALMRYAKEEMKADPIKAKELLKYSDASGDISGATLTTAAKQGNEIALSAFNKQADWLGNACASYTLLLDPQAIVIGGGVVDAGELFLTPVRSAMEKYMPFAGTHTSPKIIAAKFGNEAGLIGAADLVRG
;
A
#
# COMPACT_ATOMS: atom_id res chain seq x y z
N LEU A 1 -19.15 9.29 -12.28
CA LEU A 1 -17.69 9.09 -12.25
C LEU A 1 -17.09 9.17 -13.66
N ILE A 2 -17.48 8.29 -14.61
CA ILE A 2 -16.91 8.27 -15.99
C ILE A 2 -17.04 9.63 -16.67
N ALA A 3 -18.21 10.26 -16.63
CA ALA A 3 -18.43 11.59 -17.24
C ALA A 3 -17.44 12.62 -16.66
N ALA A 4 -17.26 12.65 -15.34
CA ALA A 4 -16.30 13.56 -14.70
C ALA A 4 -14.84 13.29 -15.13
N ILE A 5 -14.45 12.01 -15.29
CA ILE A 5 -13.13 11.66 -15.81
C ILE A 5 -12.97 12.14 -17.26
N ILE A 6 -13.98 11.93 -18.10
CA ILE A 6 -13.97 12.38 -19.50
C ILE A 6 -13.85 13.91 -19.58
N ASP A 7 -14.57 14.64 -18.74
CA ASP A 7 -14.53 16.11 -18.74
C ASP A 7 -13.17 16.63 -18.27
N LEU A 8 -12.56 16.00 -17.26
CA LEU A 8 -11.20 16.30 -16.82
C LEU A 8 -10.18 16.05 -17.95
N ILE A 9 -10.27 14.92 -18.66
CA ILE A 9 -9.38 14.61 -19.79
C ILE A 9 -9.55 15.64 -20.92
N LYS A 10 -10.78 16.07 -21.24
CA LYS A 10 -11.03 17.13 -22.23
C LYS A 10 -10.37 18.43 -21.82
N GLU A 11 -10.47 18.81 -20.54
CA GLU A 11 -9.83 20.02 -20.02
C GLU A 11 -8.30 19.94 -20.16
N PHE A 12 -7.68 18.83 -19.77
CA PHE A 12 -6.24 18.63 -19.95
C PHE A 12 -5.84 18.71 -21.44
N LYS A 13 -6.58 18.00 -22.31
CA LYS A 13 -6.32 17.99 -23.75
C LYS A 13 -6.48 19.37 -24.41
N SER A 14 -7.29 20.25 -23.87
CA SER A 14 -7.45 21.62 -24.37
C SER A 14 -6.22 22.50 -24.10
N LYS A 15 -5.41 22.11 -23.11
CA LYS A 15 -4.24 22.86 -22.64
C LYS A 15 -2.91 22.20 -23.01
N HIS A 16 -2.94 20.89 -23.25
CA HIS A 16 -1.72 20.07 -23.45
C HIS A 16 -1.94 19.05 -24.56
N GLU A 17 -0.87 18.75 -25.30
CA GLU A 17 -0.83 17.56 -26.13
C GLU A 17 -0.59 16.33 -25.25
N ILE A 18 -1.49 15.34 -25.30
CA ILE A 18 -1.42 14.13 -24.50
C ILE A 18 -1.24 12.89 -25.39
N ALA A 19 -0.31 12.02 -25.03
CA ALA A 19 0.03 10.82 -25.79
C ALA A 19 -0.78 9.58 -25.37
N GLY A 20 -1.36 9.57 -24.16
CA GLY A 20 -2.14 8.47 -23.63
C GLY A 20 -2.82 8.82 -22.31
N ILE A 21 -3.67 7.93 -21.82
CA ILE A 21 -4.46 8.10 -20.60
C ILE A 21 -4.22 6.90 -19.68
N GLY A 22 -3.54 7.14 -18.56
CA GLY A 22 -3.33 6.16 -17.49
C GLY A 22 -4.26 6.45 -16.31
N ILE A 23 -4.95 5.44 -15.81
CA ILE A 23 -5.89 5.54 -14.69
C ILE A 23 -5.39 4.64 -13.55
N SER A 24 -5.10 5.22 -12.40
CA SER A 24 -4.82 4.51 -11.16
C SER A 24 -6.09 4.46 -10.32
N VAL A 25 -6.53 3.27 -9.94
CA VAL A 25 -7.79 3.07 -9.21
C VAL A 25 -7.66 2.03 -8.10
N ALA A 26 -8.22 2.31 -6.92
CA ALA A 26 -8.27 1.38 -5.79
C ALA A 26 -9.30 0.26 -6.05
N ALA A 27 -8.98 -0.65 -6.98
CA ALA A 27 -9.85 -1.73 -7.44
C ALA A 27 -9.04 -2.91 -7.94
N LEU A 28 -9.64 -4.10 -7.93
CA LEU A 28 -9.11 -5.28 -8.59
C LEU A 28 -9.32 -5.15 -10.11
N ILE A 29 -8.24 -5.06 -10.86
CA ILE A 29 -8.25 -4.91 -12.33
C ILE A 29 -7.91 -6.25 -12.97
N LEU A 30 -8.75 -6.72 -13.90
CA LEU A 30 -8.49 -7.94 -14.65
C LEU A 30 -7.33 -7.76 -15.65
N LYS A 31 -6.82 -8.88 -16.15
CA LYS A 31 -5.66 -8.93 -17.05
C LYS A 31 -5.83 -8.12 -18.35
N ASP A 32 -7.06 -7.82 -18.75
CA ASP A 32 -7.37 -6.93 -19.88
C ASP A 32 -7.01 -5.45 -19.63
N GLN A 33 -6.55 -5.15 -18.41
CA GLN A 33 -6.14 -3.81 -17.95
C GLN A 33 -7.23 -2.75 -18.09
N GLY A 34 -8.48 -3.15 -17.99
CA GLY A 34 -9.60 -2.24 -18.14
C GLY A 34 -10.84 -2.61 -17.33
N THR A 35 -11.09 -3.90 -17.16
CA THR A 35 -12.28 -4.38 -16.45
C THR A 35 -12.05 -4.45 -14.94
N ILE A 36 -12.94 -3.83 -14.18
CA ILE A 36 -12.93 -3.89 -12.71
C ILE A 36 -13.64 -5.17 -12.26
N ALA A 37 -12.89 -6.10 -11.66
CA ALA A 37 -13.45 -7.31 -11.05
C ALA A 37 -14.17 -7.01 -9.72
N GLY A 38 -13.65 -6.03 -8.96
CA GLY A 38 -14.21 -5.61 -7.69
C GLY A 38 -13.56 -4.33 -7.19
N ALA A 39 -14.32 -3.52 -6.49
CA ALA A 39 -13.86 -2.29 -5.85
C ALA A 39 -14.50 -2.19 -4.46
N PRO A 40 -13.90 -2.78 -3.43
CA PRO A 40 -14.50 -2.86 -2.08
C PRO A 40 -14.86 -1.49 -1.51
N ASN A 41 -14.09 -0.46 -1.86
CA ASN A 41 -14.22 0.89 -1.29
C ASN A 41 -14.97 1.87 -2.19
N ILE A 42 -15.39 1.46 -3.39
CA ILE A 42 -16.07 2.34 -4.35
C ILE A 42 -17.33 1.64 -4.87
N ALA A 43 -18.49 2.14 -4.45
CA ALA A 43 -19.77 1.57 -4.88
C ALA A 43 -19.97 1.65 -6.39
N ASN A 44 -20.64 0.65 -6.97
CA ASN A 44 -21.07 0.60 -8.37
C ASN A 44 -19.94 0.60 -9.43
N LEU A 45 -18.72 0.17 -9.07
CA LEU A 45 -17.63 0.03 -10.04
C LEU A 45 -17.47 -1.38 -10.62
N SER A 46 -18.03 -2.40 -9.99
CA SER A 46 -17.89 -3.79 -10.47
C SER A 46 -18.42 -3.95 -11.89
N GLN A 47 -17.69 -4.66 -12.74
CA GLN A 47 -17.97 -4.90 -14.16
C GLN A 47 -17.82 -3.68 -15.07
N LEU A 48 -17.42 -2.52 -14.55
CA LEU A 48 -17.12 -1.35 -15.39
C LEU A 48 -15.76 -1.55 -16.07
N ASN A 49 -15.70 -1.24 -17.36
CA ASN A 49 -14.44 -1.22 -18.10
C ASN A 49 -14.09 0.23 -18.48
N PHE A 50 -13.18 0.84 -17.70
CA PHE A 50 -12.72 2.20 -17.93
C PHE A 50 -12.10 2.41 -19.30
N VAL A 51 -11.29 1.43 -19.75
CA VAL A 51 -10.63 1.52 -21.07
C VAL A 51 -11.68 1.62 -22.16
N SER A 52 -12.68 0.72 -22.17
CA SER A 52 -13.74 0.71 -23.16
C SER A 52 -14.53 2.04 -23.16
N GLU A 53 -14.93 2.54 -21.99
CA GLU A 53 -15.75 3.75 -21.91
C GLU A 53 -14.99 5.02 -22.36
N ILE A 54 -13.70 5.13 -21.99
CA ILE A 54 -12.89 6.30 -22.33
C ILE A 54 -12.43 6.24 -23.79
N SER A 55 -12.09 5.06 -24.31
CA SER A 55 -11.69 4.88 -25.71
C SER A 55 -12.81 5.20 -26.71
N LYS A 56 -14.08 5.14 -26.31
CA LYS A 56 -15.20 5.62 -27.15
C LYS A 56 -15.14 7.13 -27.43
N VAL A 57 -14.49 7.89 -26.55
CA VAL A 57 -14.43 9.35 -26.62
C VAL A 57 -13.10 9.85 -27.16
N PHE A 58 -12.00 9.14 -26.84
CA PHE A 58 -10.64 9.56 -27.17
C PHE A 58 -9.95 8.50 -28.03
N ASN A 59 -9.39 8.93 -29.15
CA ASN A 59 -8.54 8.08 -30.00
C ASN A 59 -7.08 8.10 -29.49
N LEU A 60 -6.88 7.59 -28.26
CA LEU A 60 -5.59 7.54 -27.56
C LEU A 60 -5.44 6.19 -26.86
N PRO A 61 -4.22 5.70 -26.61
CA PRO A 61 -3.99 4.60 -25.72
C PRO A 61 -4.57 4.87 -24.33
N VAL A 62 -5.31 3.91 -23.77
CA VAL A 62 -5.91 4.00 -22.43
C VAL A 62 -5.61 2.73 -21.67
N ILE A 63 -5.15 2.85 -20.44
CA ILE A 63 -5.05 1.73 -19.49
C ILE A 63 -5.68 2.09 -18.15
N ALA A 64 -6.14 1.08 -17.43
CA ALA A 64 -6.45 1.18 -16.02
C ALA A 64 -5.58 0.19 -15.24
N GLU A 65 -5.04 0.62 -14.11
CA GLU A 65 -4.20 -0.20 -13.24
C GLU A 65 -4.62 -0.04 -11.78
N ASN A 66 -4.44 -1.10 -10.99
CA ASN A 66 -4.57 -1.03 -9.55
C ASN A 66 -3.62 0.02 -8.97
N ASP A 67 -4.06 0.75 -7.94
CA ASP A 67 -3.31 1.87 -7.35
C ASP A 67 -1.97 1.45 -6.73
N ALA A 68 -1.93 0.32 -6.04
CA ALA A 68 -0.69 -0.20 -5.47
C ALA A 68 0.28 -0.71 -6.56
N ASN A 69 -0.23 -1.34 -7.61
CA ASN A 69 0.55 -1.73 -8.77
C ASN A 69 1.14 -0.52 -9.51
N ALA A 70 0.32 0.51 -9.74
CA ALA A 70 0.79 1.74 -10.36
C ALA A 70 1.86 2.43 -9.50
N ALA A 71 1.65 2.51 -8.17
CA ALA A 71 2.63 3.06 -7.25
C ALA A 71 3.94 2.25 -7.23
N MET A 72 3.86 0.91 -7.22
CA MET A 72 5.03 0.04 -7.35
C MET A 72 5.81 0.34 -8.63
N TRP A 73 5.11 0.50 -9.76
CA TRP A 73 5.75 0.80 -11.04
C TRP A 73 6.49 2.13 -11.02
N ALA A 74 5.90 3.18 -10.41
CA ALA A 74 6.57 4.47 -10.23
C ALA A 74 7.86 4.34 -9.42
N GLU A 75 7.82 3.62 -8.31
CA GLU A 75 9.00 3.39 -7.45
C GLU A 75 10.09 2.59 -8.17
N PHE A 76 9.71 1.60 -8.97
CA PHE A 76 10.62 0.80 -9.76
C PHE A 76 11.29 1.60 -10.89
N LYS A 77 10.54 2.44 -11.59
CA LYS A 77 11.06 3.20 -12.74
C LYS A 77 11.83 4.45 -12.32
N PHE A 78 11.37 5.17 -11.29
CA PHE A 78 11.82 6.52 -10.97
C PHE A 78 12.12 6.77 -9.50
N GLY A 79 11.76 5.81 -8.63
CA GLY A 79 11.83 5.94 -7.17
C GLY A 79 13.01 5.21 -6.56
N ASN A 80 12.83 4.85 -5.29
CA ASN A 80 13.87 4.21 -4.47
C ASN A 80 14.08 2.73 -4.80
N ALA A 81 13.21 2.12 -5.63
CA ALA A 81 13.37 0.76 -6.15
C ALA A 81 14.11 0.71 -7.50
N HIS A 82 14.52 1.86 -8.07
CA HIS A 82 15.17 1.89 -9.36
C HIS A 82 16.46 1.04 -9.37
N GLY A 83 16.56 0.15 -10.38
CA GLY A 83 17.71 -0.76 -10.55
C GLY A 83 17.69 -2.00 -9.65
N LEU A 84 16.69 -2.22 -8.83
CA LEU A 84 16.50 -3.41 -7.99
C LEU A 84 15.48 -4.36 -8.65
N ASN A 85 15.71 -5.68 -8.53
CA ASN A 85 14.83 -6.69 -9.11
C ASN A 85 15.17 -8.09 -8.57
N PRO A 86 14.21 -8.88 -8.02
CA PRO A 86 12.80 -8.55 -7.82
C PRO A 86 12.57 -7.51 -6.70
N VAL A 87 11.40 -6.84 -6.73
CA VAL A 87 11.01 -5.86 -5.70
C VAL A 87 9.55 -6.05 -5.30
N ILE A 88 9.31 -6.10 -3.99
CA ILE A 88 7.97 -6.06 -3.39
C ILE A 88 7.68 -4.62 -2.97
N PHE A 89 6.42 -4.21 -3.10
CA PHE A 89 5.92 -2.93 -2.63
C PHE A 89 4.71 -3.13 -1.73
N PHE A 90 4.67 -2.39 -0.63
CA PHE A 90 3.50 -2.26 0.22
C PHE A 90 3.09 -0.79 0.30
N ILE A 91 1.82 -0.50 0.09
CA ILE A 91 1.22 0.78 0.42
C ILE A 91 0.38 0.60 1.69
N ILE A 92 0.81 1.25 2.78
CA ILE A 92 0.19 1.12 4.11
C ILE A 92 -0.51 2.44 4.44
N GLY A 93 -1.82 2.44 4.21
CA GLY A 93 -2.75 3.50 4.55
C GLY A 93 -3.81 2.99 5.54
N THR A 94 -5.07 3.31 5.32
CA THR A 94 -6.21 2.71 6.07
C THR A 94 -6.18 1.19 5.97
N GLY A 95 -5.94 0.65 4.77
CA GLY A 95 -5.68 -0.76 4.50
C GLY A 95 -4.21 -1.01 4.14
N MET A 96 -3.95 -2.14 3.49
CA MET A 96 -2.63 -2.54 3.00
C MET A 96 -2.74 -3.11 1.58
N GLY A 97 -2.30 -2.34 0.60
CA GLY A 97 -2.13 -2.81 -0.78
C GLY A 97 -0.72 -3.31 -1.05
N GLY A 98 -0.54 -3.98 -2.19
CA GLY A 98 0.76 -4.47 -2.60
C GLY A 98 0.99 -4.45 -4.10
N GLY A 99 2.24 -4.53 -4.49
CA GLY A 99 2.69 -4.66 -5.87
C GLY A 99 4.00 -5.43 -5.95
N LEU A 100 4.27 -6.00 -7.11
CA LEU A 100 5.44 -6.86 -7.32
C LEU A 100 6.02 -6.62 -8.70
N VAL A 101 7.33 -6.43 -8.78
CA VAL A 101 8.09 -6.45 -10.03
C VAL A 101 9.02 -7.65 -10.02
N ILE A 102 8.96 -8.48 -11.07
CA ILE A 102 9.86 -9.60 -11.34
C ILE A 102 10.34 -9.49 -12.78
N ASP A 103 11.62 -9.73 -13.02
CA ASP A 103 12.25 -9.65 -14.33
C ASP A 103 12.00 -8.30 -15.04
N GLY A 104 11.99 -7.23 -14.26
CA GLY A 104 11.75 -5.88 -14.76
C GLY A 104 10.31 -5.61 -15.22
N LYS A 105 9.36 -6.49 -14.89
CA LYS A 105 7.95 -6.40 -15.28
C LYS A 105 7.03 -6.41 -14.08
N LEU A 106 5.99 -5.60 -14.13
CA LEU A 106 4.93 -5.62 -13.14
C LEU A 106 4.19 -6.98 -13.16
N PHE A 107 4.17 -7.67 -12.02
CA PHE A 107 3.54 -8.97 -11.89
C PHE A 107 2.06 -8.81 -11.55
N ARG A 108 1.20 -9.23 -12.45
CA ARG A 108 -0.27 -9.19 -12.28
C ARG A 108 -0.89 -10.56 -12.06
N GLY A 109 -0.09 -11.64 -12.16
CA GLY A 109 -0.60 -13.01 -12.09
C GLY A 109 -1.39 -13.43 -13.32
N ALA A 110 -2.08 -14.55 -13.21
CA ALA A 110 -2.81 -15.16 -14.32
C ALA A 110 -4.10 -14.40 -14.69
N SER A 111 -4.80 -13.86 -13.69
CA SER A 111 -6.11 -13.20 -13.85
C SER A 111 -6.05 -11.67 -13.72
N GLY A 112 -4.95 -11.10 -13.23
CA GLY A 112 -4.81 -9.67 -12.96
C GLY A 112 -4.82 -9.30 -11.48
N ILE A 113 -5.10 -10.25 -10.58
CA ILE A 113 -5.21 -10.03 -9.13
C ILE A 113 -3.98 -10.54 -8.35
N GLY A 114 -2.84 -10.69 -9.00
CA GLY A 114 -1.59 -11.06 -8.33
C GLY A 114 -1.05 -9.93 -7.45
N ALA A 115 -0.22 -10.30 -6.47
CA ALA A 115 0.41 -9.38 -5.52
C ALA A 115 -0.53 -8.72 -4.49
N GLU A 116 -1.70 -9.31 -4.23
CA GLU A 116 -2.60 -8.92 -3.15
C GLU A 116 -2.04 -9.29 -1.76
N PHE A 117 -0.85 -8.81 -1.46
CA PHE A 117 -0.09 -9.16 -0.25
C PHE A 117 -0.81 -8.84 1.05
N GLY A 118 -1.62 -7.76 1.08
CA GLY A 118 -2.40 -7.38 2.25
C GLY A 118 -3.41 -8.44 2.69
N HIS A 119 -3.77 -9.37 1.78
CA HIS A 119 -4.75 -10.42 2.05
C HIS A 119 -4.14 -11.80 2.33
N MET A 120 -2.80 -11.89 2.48
CA MET A 120 -2.19 -13.12 3.00
C MET A 120 -2.66 -13.38 4.42
N ILE A 121 -3.13 -14.59 4.69
CA ILE A 121 -3.58 -15.01 6.02
C ILE A 121 -2.34 -15.28 6.90
N VAL A 122 -2.16 -14.48 7.95
CA VAL A 122 -1.06 -14.58 8.92
C VAL A 122 -1.53 -15.12 10.28
N GLU A 123 -2.85 -15.09 10.53
CA GLU A 123 -3.45 -15.58 11.76
C GLU A 123 -4.71 -16.38 11.44
N ARG A 124 -4.64 -17.69 11.64
CA ARG A 124 -5.80 -18.55 11.42
C ARG A 124 -6.92 -18.16 12.40
N ASP A 125 -8.13 -18.04 11.88
CA ASP A 125 -9.31 -17.65 12.66
C ASP A 125 -9.17 -16.25 13.32
N GLY A 126 -8.28 -15.41 12.78
CA GLY A 126 -8.00 -14.07 13.28
C GLY A 126 -9.10 -13.04 12.94
N VAL A 127 -8.72 -11.76 12.93
CA VAL A 127 -9.66 -10.64 12.73
C VAL A 127 -10.30 -10.74 11.33
N LEU A 128 -11.63 -10.54 11.25
CA LEU A 128 -12.37 -10.48 10.00
C LEU A 128 -11.84 -9.34 9.13
N CYS A 129 -11.49 -9.64 7.88
CA CYS A 129 -11.04 -8.69 6.88
C CYS A 129 -12.20 -8.25 5.97
N GLY A 130 -12.12 -7.03 5.44
CA GLY A 130 -13.06 -6.49 4.45
C GLY A 130 -13.18 -7.34 3.17
N CYS A 131 -12.19 -8.17 2.85
CA CYS A 131 -12.24 -9.12 1.74
C CYS A 131 -13.13 -10.35 2.00
N GLY A 132 -13.66 -10.52 3.22
CA GLY A 132 -14.48 -11.66 3.64
C GLY A 132 -13.70 -12.79 4.30
N SER A 133 -12.37 -12.80 4.26
CA SER A 133 -11.52 -13.77 4.96
C SER A 133 -11.18 -13.33 6.38
N HIS A 134 -10.64 -14.24 7.19
CA HIS A 134 -10.13 -13.93 8.52
C HIS A 134 -8.61 -13.96 8.52
N GLY A 135 -7.99 -13.10 9.37
CA GLY A 135 -6.56 -13.16 9.65
C GLY A 135 -5.65 -12.61 8.57
N CYS A 136 -6.14 -11.82 7.63
CA CYS A 136 -5.30 -11.14 6.64
C CYS A 136 -4.29 -10.20 7.31
N ILE A 137 -3.06 -10.11 6.78
CA ILE A 137 -2.00 -9.25 7.33
C ILE A 137 -2.44 -7.77 7.41
N GLU A 138 -3.29 -7.30 6.51
CA GLU A 138 -3.89 -5.97 6.55
C GLU A 138 -4.50 -5.67 7.92
N GLN A 139 -5.16 -6.66 8.54
CA GLN A 139 -5.79 -6.48 9.85
C GLN A 139 -4.79 -6.33 11.01
N TYR A 140 -3.49 -6.50 10.75
CA TYR A 140 -2.42 -6.45 11.76
C TYR A 140 -1.34 -5.43 11.44
N ALA A 141 -1.17 -5.06 10.17
CA ALA A 141 -0.09 -4.18 9.72
C ALA A 141 -0.56 -2.88 9.03
N SER A 142 -1.87 -2.66 8.89
CA SER A 142 -2.42 -1.42 8.31
C SER A 142 -2.49 -0.26 9.31
N GLY A 143 -2.80 0.95 8.83
CA GLY A 143 -3.10 2.11 9.68
C GLY A 143 -4.32 1.89 10.56
N SER A 144 -5.34 1.15 10.09
CA SER A 144 -6.48 0.73 10.93
C SER A 144 -6.05 -0.18 12.08
N ALA A 145 -5.10 -1.09 11.85
CA ALA A 145 -4.52 -1.93 12.88
C ALA A 145 -3.74 -1.09 13.91
N LEU A 146 -2.92 -0.14 13.46
CA LEU A 146 -2.19 0.80 14.32
C LEU A 146 -3.15 1.54 15.25
N MET A 147 -4.24 2.08 14.71
CA MET A 147 -5.27 2.78 15.48
C MET A 147 -5.96 1.86 16.49
N ARG A 148 -6.23 0.61 16.12
CA ARG A 148 -6.82 -0.39 17.02
C ARG A 148 -5.89 -0.68 18.19
N TYR A 149 -4.60 -0.93 17.94
CA TYR A 149 -3.62 -1.17 19.00
C TYR A 149 -3.53 0.00 19.99
N ALA A 150 -3.47 1.23 19.48
CA ALA A 150 -3.46 2.40 20.35
C ALA A 150 -4.72 2.50 21.22
N LYS A 151 -5.91 2.26 20.65
CA LYS A 151 -7.19 2.28 21.40
C LYS A 151 -7.28 1.16 22.45
N GLU A 152 -6.77 -0.02 22.14
CA GLU A 152 -6.70 -1.14 23.10
C GLU A 152 -5.80 -0.79 24.29
N GLU A 153 -4.65 -0.20 24.06
CA GLU A 153 -3.74 0.24 25.12
C GLU A 153 -4.28 1.42 25.93
N MET A 154 -4.92 2.39 25.27
CA MET A 154 -5.60 3.49 25.98
C MET A 154 -6.70 2.96 26.93
N LYS A 155 -7.41 1.91 26.51
CA LYS A 155 -8.43 1.27 27.36
C LYS A 155 -7.81 0.51 28.52
N ALA A 156 -6.65 -0.10 28.32
CA ALA A 156 -5.94 -0.86 29.36
C ALA A 156 -5.27 0.05 30.40
N ASP A 157 -4.76 1.22 29.99
CA ASP A 157 -4.11 2.20 30.87
C ASP A 157 -4.68 3.62 30.66
N PRO A 158 -5.73 4.00 31.41
CA PRO A 158 -6.36 5.32 31.33
C PRO A 158 -5.43 6.48 31.74
N ILE A 159 -4.36 6.22 32.50
CA ILE A 159 -3.39 7.27 32.89
C ILE A 159 -2.52 7.60 31.68
N LYS A 160 -1.93 6.61 31.04
CA LYS A 160 -1.15 6.80 29.79
C LYS A 160 -2.01 7.32 28.64
N ALA A 161 -3.31 6.93 28.60
CA ALA A 161 -4.24 7.45 27.60
C ALA A 161 -4.36 8.98 27.66
N LYS A 162 -4.38 9.61 28.86
CA LYS A 162 -4.40 11.07 29.00
C LYS A 162 -3.16 11.74 28.39
N GLU A 163 -2.00 11.09 28.47
CA GLU A 163 -0.79 11.60 27.86
C GLU A 163 -0.86 11.54 26.32
N LEU A 164 -1.42 10.46 25.76
CA LEU A 164 -1.64 10.35 24.31
C LEU A 164 -2.67 11.37 23.81
N LEU A 165 -3.74 11.60 24.55
CA LEU A 165 -4.79 12.56 24.18
C LEU A 165 -4.30 14.01 24.09
N LYS A 166 -3.14 14.36 24.63
CA LYS A 166 -2.51 15.67 24.41
C LYS A 166 -2.14 15.93 22.96
N TYR A 167 -2.06 14.87 22.14
CA TYR A 167 -1.76 14.94 20.71
C TYR A 167 -3.01 14.86 19.84
N SER A 168 -4.21 14.71 20.42
CA SER A 168 -5.46 14.66 19.68
C SER A 168 -5.68 15.93 18.85
N ASP A 169 -6.45 15.81 17.78
CA ASP A 169 -6.88 16.97 16.99
C ASP A 169 -7.92 17.83 17.73
N ALA A 170 -8.41 18.87 17.07
CA ALA A 170 -9.38 19.79 17.65
C ALA A 170 -10.73 19.13 18.00
N SER A 171 -11.04 17.97 17.42
CA SER A 171 -12.23 17.17 17.75
C SER A 171 -12.05 16.25 18.97
N GLY A 172 -10.80 16.12 19.45
CA GLY A 172 -10.43 15.19 20.50
C GLY A 172 -10.11 13.79 19.99
N ASP A 173 -10.04 13.61 18.68
CA ASP A 173 -9.75 12.33 18.05
C ASP A 173 -8.25 12.11 17.85
N ILE A 174 -7.82 10.86 17.88
CA ILE A 174 -6.49 10.43 17.49
C ILE A 174 -6.54 9.86 16.06
N SER A 175 -5.50 10.12 15.29
CA SER A 175 -5.29 9.64 13.92
C SER A 175 -3.91 9.00 13.76
N GLY A 176 -3.62 8.39 12.62
CA GLY A 176 -2.27 7.90 12.32
C GLY A 176 -1.22 9.02 12.38
N ALA A 177 -1.55 10.23 11.95
CA ALA A 177 -0.66 11.38 12.02
C ALA A 177 -0.40 11.83 13.47
N THR A 178 -1.44 11.85 14.31
CA THR A 178 -1.28 12.15 15.74
C THR A 178 -0.47 11.09 16.47
N LEU A 179 -0.68 9.80 16.15
CA LEU A 179 0.15 8.71 16.68
C LEU A 179 1.61 8.83 16.24
N THR A 180 1.86 9.18 14.98
CA THR A 180 3.22 9.42 14.48
C THR A 180 3.90 10.55 15.24
N THR A 181 3.20 11.67 15.47
CA THR A 181 3.72 12.80 16.24
C THR A 181 4.00 12.41 17.69
N ALA A 182 3.06 11.73 18.33
CA ALA A 182 3.20 11.24 19.71
C ALA A 182 4.38 10.27 19.88
N ALA A 183 4.52 9.32 18.93
CA ALA A 183 5.63 8.37 18.94
C ALA A 183 7.00 9.04 18.78
N LYS A 184 7.12 10.04 17.90
CA LYS A 184 8.34 10.85 17.73
C LYS A 184 8.71 11.63 19.02
N GLN A 185 7.76 11.90 19.89
CA GLN A 185 7.96 12.54 21.17
C GLN A 185 8.06 11.54 22.35
N GLY A 186 8.14 10.25 22.07
CA GLY A 186 8.38 9.21 23.07
C GLY A 186 7.13 8.74 23.81
N ASN A 187 5.91 9.03 23.30
CA ASN A 187 4.69 8.53 23.93
C ASN A 187 4.65 6.98 23.90
N GLU A 188 4.50 6.37 25.08
CA GLU A 188 4.62 4.93 25.24
C GLU A 188 3.53 4.14 24.50
N ILE A 189 2.27 4.62 24.50
CA ILE A 189 1.17 3.96 23.78
C ILE A 189 1.42 3.99 22.28
N ALA A 190 1.82 5.14 21.75
CA ALA A 190 2.10 5.28 20.34
C ALA A 190 3.27 4.39 19.90
N LEU A 191 4.37 4.36 20.68
CA LEU A 191 5.51 3.49 20.42
C LEU A 191 5.13 2.00 20.48
N SER A 192 4.35 1.60 21.48
CA SER A 192 3.87 0.22 21.61
C SER A 192 3.02 -0.19 20.41
N ALA A 193 2.10 0.68 19.97
CA ALA A 193 1.26 0.42 18.80
C ALA A 193 2.08 0.26 17.50
N PHE A 194 3.08 1.13 17.27
CA PHE A 194 4.00 0.99 16.13
C PHE A 194 4.84 -0.28 16.21
N ASN A 195 5.32 -0.66 17.39
CA ASN A 195 6.10 -1.90 17.57
C ASN A 195 5.27 -3.14 17.28
N LYS A 196 4.00 -3.18 17.72
CA LYS A 196 3.08 -4.29 17.38
C LYS A 196 2.83 -4.38 15.88
N GLN A 197 2.57 -3.24 15.22
CA GLN A 197 2.39 -3.19 13.77
C GLN A 197 3.64 -3.65 13.03
N ALA A 198 4.82 -3.20 13.47
CA ALA A 198 6.09 -3.54 12.88
C ALA A 198 6.45 -5.03 13.05
N ASP A 199 6.13 -5.64 14.19
CA ASP A 199 6.38 -7.06 14.43
C ASP A 199 5.57 -7.95 13.47
N TRP A 200 4.28 -7.62 13.24
CA TRP A 200 3.45 -8.31 12.24
C TRP A 200 3.96 -8.11 10.81
N LEU A 201 4.31 -6.88 10.46
CA LEU A 201 4.81 -6.60 9.11
C LEU A 201 6.15 -7.28 8.85
N GLY A 202 7.06 -7.27 9.82
CA GLY A 202 8.35 -7.94 9.73
C GLY A 202 8.22 -9.45 9.57
N ASN A 203 7.29 -10.09 10.31
CA ASN A 203 6.96 -11.50 10.13
C ASN A 203 6.48 -11.79 8.70
N ALA A 204 5.57 -10.97 8.17
CA ALA A 204 5.11 -11.09 6.79
C ALA A 204 6.23 -10.88 5.77
N CYS A 205 7.10 -9.87 5.99
CA CYS A 205 8.28 -9.64 5.14
C CYS A 205 9.21 -10.85 5.09
N ALA A 206 9.46 -11.53 6.22
CA ALA A 206 10.23 -12.76 6.26
C ALA A 206 9.58 -13.86 5.39
N SER A 207 8.28 -14.06 5.52
CA SER A 207 7.53 -15.04 4.72
C SER A 207 7.57 -14.73 3.22
N TYR A 208 7.38 -13.47 2.83
CA TYR A 208 7.46 -13.05 1.43
C TYR A 208 8.87 -13.18 0.85
N THR A 209 9.89 -12.95 1.69
CA THR A 209 11.28 -13.14 1.28
C THR A 209 11.56 -14.59 0.91
N LEU A 210 11.06 -15.54 1.70
CA LEU A 210 11.22 -16.96 1.39
C LEU A 210 10.50 -17.41 0.09
N LEU A 211 9.43 -16.71 -0.27
CA LEU A 211 8.65 -17.05 -1.47
C LEU A 211 9.21 -16.43 -2.75
N LEU A 212 9.80 -15.23 -2.65
CA LEU A 212 10.07 -14.38 -3.81
C LEU A 212 11.53 -13.92 -3.92
N ASP A 213 12.34 -14.11 -2.85
CA ASP A 213 13.74 -13.69 -2.74
C ASP A 213 14.00 -12.29 -3.35
N PRO A 214 13.31 -11.23 -2.86
CA PRO A 214 13.41 -9.90 -3.44
C PRO A 214 14.71 -9.22 -3.04
N GLN A 215 15.23 -8.32 -3.90
CA GLN A 215 16.34 -7.45 -3.52
C GLN A 215 15.92 -6.33 -2.56
N ALA A 216 14.64 -5.93 -2.65
CA ALA A 216 14.08 -4.92 -1.75
C ALA A 216 12.58 -5.11 -1.50
N ILE A 217 12.16 -4.65 -0.34
CA ILE A 217 10.77 -4.42 0.04
C ILE A 217 10.61 -2.91 0.26
N VAL A 218 9.82 -2.26 -0.59
CA VAL A 218 9.54 -0.83 -0.51
C VAL A 218 8.24 -0.63 0.26
N ILE A 219 8.25 0.26 1.25
CA ILE A 219 7.07 0.59 2.05
C ILE A 219 6.67 2.03 1.75
N GLY A 220 5.43 2.21 1.31
CA GLY A 220 4.79 3.50 1.05
C GLY A 220 3.54 3.71 1.91
N GLY A 221 2.84 4.82 1.66
CA GLY A 221 1.65 5.23 2.42
C GLY A 221 2.01 6.03 3.68
N GLY A 222 1.00 6.48 4.42
CA GLY A 222 1.20 7.41 5.54
C GLY A 222 2.05 6.89 6.70
N VAL A 223 2.24 5.58 6.81
CA VAL A 223 3.06 4.99 7.87
C VAL A 223 4.54 5.36 7.74
N VAL A 224 5.03 5.65 6.52
CA VAL A 224 6.44 6.03 6.30
C VAL A 224 6.79 7.41 6.88
N ASP A 225 5.82 8.23 7.23
CA ASP A 225 6.04 9.50 7.92
C ASP A 225 6.65 9.31 9.32
N ALA A 226 6.51 8.11 9.90
CA ALA A 226 7.20 7.74 11.13
C ALA A 226 8.72 7.52 10.93
N GLY A 227 9.18 7.32 9.69
CA GLY A 227 10.58 7.13 9.35
C GLY A 227 11.20 5.91 10.00
N GLU A 228 12.43 6.06 10.50
CA GLU A 228 13.16 4.96 11.16
C GLU A 228 12.50 4.47 12.46
N LEU A 229 11.65 5.27 13.07
CA LEU A 229 10.84 4.83 14.22
C LEU A 229 9.97 3.61 13.87
N PHE A 230 9.52 3.50 12.63
CA PHE A 230 8.76 2.35 12.12
C PHE A 230 9.64 1.36 11.35
N LEU A 231 10.49 1.85 10.42
CA LEU A 231 11.25 0.98 9.52
C LEU A 231 12.30 0.14 10.25
N THR A 232 12.96 0.70 11.29
CA THR A 232 13.94 -0.07 12.06
C THR A 232 13.30 -1.25 12.83
N PRO A 233 12.18 -1.09 13.57
CA PRO A 233 11.45 -2.22 14.12
C PRO A 233 11.00 -3.26 13.09
N VAL A 234 10.55 -2.86 11.90
CA VAL A 234 10.17 -3.80 10.82
C VAL A 234 11.36 -4.64 10.38
N ARG A 235 12.53 -4.02 10.16
CA ARG A 235 13.76 -4.74 9.81
C ARG A 235 14.17 -5.73 10.91
N SER A 236 14.14 -5.28 12.16
CA SER A 236 14.46 -6.13 13.31
C SER A 236 13.50 -7.32 13.45
N ALA A 237 12.21 -7.09 13.23
CA ALA A 237 11.22 -8.16 13.25
C ALA A 237 11.40 -9.12 12.06
N MET A 238 11.68 -8.61 10.85
CA MET A 238 11.98 -9.47 9.71
C MET A 238 13.16 -10.39 10.01
N GLU A 239 14.28 -9.87 10.50
CA GLU A 239 15.44 -10.68 10.87
C GLU A 239 15.12 -11.72 11.97
N LYS A 240 14.32 -11.35 12.97
CA LYS A 240 13.86 -12.23 14.04
C LYS A 240 13.09 -13.44 13.51
N TYR A 241 12.26 -13.25 12.47
CA TYR A 241 11.42 -14.29 11.91
C TYR A 241 12.01 -14.97 10.67
N MET A 242 13.15 -14.48 10.17
CA MET A 242 13.83 -15.06 9.01
C MET A 242 14.46 -16.40 9.39
N PRO A 243 14.04 -17.52 8.77
CA PRO A 243 14.75 -18.79 8.94
C PRO A 243 16.09 -18.78 8.19
N PHE A 244 16.96 -19.73 8.50
CA PHE A 244 18.27 -19.89 7.85
C PHE A 244 19.17 -18.66 7.97
N ALA A 245 19.15 -17.99 9.13
CA ALA A 245 19.93 -16.80 9.39
C ALA A 245 21.42 -17.00 9.00
N GLY A 246 21.98 -16.03 8.29
CA GLY A 246 23.38 -16.05 7.84
C GLY A 246 23.63 -16.86 6.56
N THR A 247 22.64 -17.51 5.97
CA THR A 247 22.81 -18.28 4.71
C THR A 247 22.42 -17.48 3.46
N HIS A 248 21.72 -16.37 3.63
CA HIS A 248 21.28 -15.49 2.54
C HIS A 248 21.38 -14.01 2.96
N THR A 249 21.30 -13.12 2.00
CA THR A 249 21.25 -11.68 2.25
C THR A 249 19.80 -11.25 2.36
N SER A 250 19.41 -10.67 3.49
CA SER A 250 18.08 -10.13 3.69
C SER A 250 17.79 -8.98 2.72
N PRO A 251 16.56 -8.85 2.21
CA PRO A 251 16.18 -7.75 1.33
C PRO A 251 16.28 -6.41 2.05
N LYS A 252 16.56 -5.35 1.29
CA LYS A 252 16.52 -3.99 1.83
C LYS A 252 15.07 -3.59 2.11
N ILE A 253 14.75 -3.18 3.33
CA ILE A 253 13.47 -2.51 3.63
C ILE A 253 13.69 -1.01 3.55
N ILE A 254 13.05 -0.34 2.59
CA ILE A 254 13.22 1.07 2.27
C ILE A 254 11.88 1.80 2.15
N ALA A 255 11.88 3.10 2.45
CA ALA A 255 10.70 3.94 2.24
C ALA A 255 10.49 4.23 0.75
N ALA A 256 9.22 4.37 0.34
CA ALA A 256 8.85 4.90 -0.97
C ALA A 256 9.22 6.39 -1.11
N LYS A 257 9.40 6.83 -2.35
CA LYS A 257 9.81 8.21 -2.67
C LYS A 257 8.63 9.13 -2.98
N PHE A 258 7.62 8.64 -3.71
CA PHE A 258 6.64 9.52 -4.36
C PHE A 258 5.36 9.78 -3.54
N GLY A 259 5.17 9.12 -2.40
CA GLY A 259 3.98 9.34 -1.57
C GLY A 259 2.68 9.19 -2.38
N ASN A 260 1.78 10.17 -2.24
CA ASN A 260 0.46 10.13 -2.89
C ASN A 260 0.50 10.30 -4.42
N GLU A 261 1.61 10.75 -4.99
CA GLU A 261 1.76 10.92 -6.44
C GLU A 261 2.16 9.63 -7.17
N ALA A 262 2.61 8.61 -6.42
CA ALA A 262 3.12 7.37 -6.98
C ALA A 262 2.15 6.71 -7.97
N GLY A 263 0.88 6.61 -7.62
CA GLY A 263 -0.15 6.02 -8.49
C GLY A 263 -0.33 6.78 -9.82
N LEU A 264 -0.30 8.12 -9.78
CA LEU A 264 -0.41 8.97 -10.97
C LEU A 264 0.82 8.80 -11.88
N ILE A 265 2.02 8.86 -11.30
CA ILE A 265 3.28 8.71 -12.04
C ILE A 265 3.35 7.34 -12.70
N GLY A 266 3.01 6.29 -11.95
CA GLY A 266 3.06 4.92 -12.46
C GLY A 266 2.04 4.66 -13.57
N ALA A 267 0.80 5.10 -13.41
CA ALA A 267 -0.23 4.96 -14.45
C ALA A 267 0.14 5.74 -15.72
N ALA A 268 0.71 6.93 -15.57
CA ALA A 268 1.16 7.73 -16.70
C ALA A 268 2.33 7.07 -17.48
N ASP A 269 3.25 6.37 -16.79
CA ASP A 269 4.34 5.66 -17.47
C ASP A 269 3.86 4.34 -18.08
N LEU A 270 2.99 3.60 -17.39
CA LEU A 270 2.45 2.33 -17.88
C LEU A 270 1.70 2.45 -19.22
N VAL A 271 1.04 3.57 -19.49
CA VAL A 271 0.33 3.78 -20.77
C VAL A 271 1.28 4.07 -21.93
N ARG A 272 2.53 4.38 -21.66
CA ARG A 272 3.56 4.65 -22.69
C ARG A 272 4.16 3.36 -23.27
N GLY A 273 3.98 2.23 -22.63
CA GLY A 273 4.47 0.90 -23.03
C GLY A 273 5.80 0.56 -22.40
#